data_20f153b0448a20e2aff39410fb30e234
#
_entry.id   20f153b0448a20e2aff39410fb30e234
#
_cell.length_a   1.000
_cell.length_b   1.000
_cell.length_c   1.000
_cell.angle_alpha   90.00
_cell.angle_beta   90.00
_cell.angle_gamma   90.00
#
_symmetry.space_group_name_H-M   'P 1'
#
loop_
_entity.id
_entity.type
_entity.pdbx_description
1 polymer ?
#
loop_
_entity_poly.entity_id
_entity_poly.type
_entity_poly.pdbx_seq_one_letter_code
_entity_poly.pdbx_strand_id
1 'polypeptide(L)'
;MIQRFLNISSILMPGALVVSMVAGAGAQAPAPQRGGAPPTPPCGPGVTGKNIASDSRCFELRTYTVKGEGPGSIDLLHSRFRENTNRLFRKHGMTIVGFWQPLNPGKENTLIYLLAYKDAAARDAAWNAFRTDPEWMKVVKEMQVGTAVESVFMNSTDYGPMK
;
A
#
# COMPACT_ATOMS: atom_id res chain seq x y z
N MET A 1 -71.16 -0.45 45.96
CA MET A 1 -71.64 0.90 45.70
C MET A 1 -71.01 1.38 44.42
N ILE A 2 -71.81 1.31 43.30
CA ILE A 2 -72.38 2.52 42.68
C ILE A 2 -71.25 3.34 42.01
N GLN A 3 -71.19 3.60 40.73
CA GLN A 3 -71.97 3.68 39.46
C GLN A 3 -71.02 4.16 38.40
N ARG A 4 -71.05 3.57 37.24
CA ARG A 4 -71.52 4.07 35.93
C ARG A 4 -71.15 5.52 35.59
N PHE A 5 -70.53 5.75 34.48
CA PHE A 5 -71.17 6.27 33.27
C PHE A 5 -70.29 6.13 31.99
N LEU A 6 -70.91 5.62 30.99
CA LEU A 6 -70.58 5.65 29.60
C LEU A 6 -70.46 7.09 29.04
N ASN A 7 -69.60 7.35 28.11
CA ASN A 7 -70.05 8.12 26.96
C ASN A 7 -69.22 7.81 25.67
N ILE A 8 -69.96 7.58 24.65
CA ILE A 8 -69.67 7.28 23.29
C ILE A 8 -69.53 8.59 22.51
N SER A 9 -68.70 8.62 21.51
CA SER A 9 -68.73 9.40 20.26
C SER A 9 -67.40 10.03 19.99
N SER A 10 -66.77 9.98 18.84
CA SER A 10 -67.15 9.90 17.46
C SER A 10 -65.90 9.79 16.62
N ILE A 11 -66.01 9.02 15.60
CA ILE A 11 -65.17 8.88 14.41
C ILE A 11 -64.78 10.23 13.82
N LEU A 12 -63.49 10.41 13.52
CA LEU A 12 -63.05 11.17 12.35
C LEU A 12 -61.65 10.68 11.94
N MET A 13 -61.56 9.91 10.87
CA MET A 13 -60.37 9.82 10.06
C MET A 13 -60.27 11.06 9.18
N PRO A 14 -59.08 11.60 8.97
CA PRO A 14 -58.63 11.72 7.58
C PRO A 14 -57.16 11.53 7.37
N GLY A 15 -56.85 11.04 6.20
CA GLY A 15 -55.68 11.41 5.42
C GLY A 15 -54.37 10.68 5.71
N ALA A 16 -54.22 9.52 5.11
CA ALA A 16 -52.87 8.93 4.91
C ALA A 16 -52.03 9.85 4.03
N LEU A 17 -51.10 10.57 4.63
CA LEU A 17 -50.02 11.23 3.92
C LEU A 17 -48.93 10.20 3.68
N VAL A 18 -48.92 9.65 2.47
CA VAL A 18 -47.81 8.81 1.99
C VAL A 18 -46.61 9.74 1.74
N VAL A 19 -45.74 9.86 2.74
CA VAL A 19 -44.42 10.46 2.52
C VAL A 19 -43.54 9.43 1.84
N SER A 20 -43.43 9.56 0.54
CA SER A 20 -42.43 8.83 -0.23
C SER A 20 -41.03 9.28 0.20
N MET A 21 -40.38 8.52 1.07
CA MET A 21 -38.96 8.69 1.33
C MET A 21 -38.19 8.21 0.09
N VAL A 22 -37.74 9.16 -0.70
CA VAL A 22 -36.68 8.92 -1.69
C VAL A 22 -35.42 8.60 -0.88
N ALA A 23 -35.06 7.33 -0.83
CA ALA A 23 -33.77 6.90 -0.32
C ALA A 23 -32.70 7.40 -1.30
N GLY A 24 -32.14 8.57 -1.03
CA GLY A 24 -30.92 9.03 -1.67
C GLY A 24 -29.81 8.05 -1.31
N ALA A 25 -29.37 7.26 -2.29
CA ALA A 25 -28.13 6.50 -2.17
C ALA A 25 -26.97 7.50 -2.03
N GLY A 26 -26.73 7.91 -0.81
CA GLY A 26 -25.51 8.64 -0.46
C GLY A 26 -24.33 7.72 -0.72
N ALA A 27 -23.55 8.02 -1.74
CA ALA A 27 -22.25 7.39 -1.95
C ALA A 27 -21.44 7.64 -0.67
N GLN A 28 -21.34 6.62 0.16
CA GLN A 28 -20.50 6.64 1.35
C GLN A 28 -19.06 6.78 0.89
N ALA A 29 -18.42 7.89 1.23
CA ALA A 29 -16.99 8.03 1.07
C ALA A 29 -16.30 6.82 1.74
N PRO A 30 -15.32 6.17 1.09
CA PRO A 30 -14.64 5.04 1.68
C PRO A 30 -14.06 5.46 3.03
N ALA A 31 -14.34 4.66 4.06
CA ALA A 31 -13.82 4.88 5.40
C ALA A 31 -12.28 4.98 5.36
N PRO A 32 -11.66 5.87 6.14
CA PRO A 32 -10.21 5.98 6.18
C PRO A 32 -9.62 4.64 6.61
N GLN A 33 -8.87 4.02 5.71
CA GLN A 33 -8.16 2.77 5.98
C GLN A 33 -7.10 3.04 7.05
N ARG A 34 -7.28 2.49 8.24
CA ARG A 34 -6.30 2.59 9.31
C ARG A 34 -5.01 1.91 8.86
N GLY A 35 -3.93 2.68 8.72
CA GLY A 35 -2.56 2.18 8.63
C GLY A 35 -2.10 1.66 7.27
N GLY A 36 -2.76 2.00 6.17
CA GLY A 36 -2.22 1.78 4.82
C GLY A 36 -1.02 2.68 4.56
N ALA A 37 0.02 2.14 3.90
CA ALA A 37 1.07 2.98 3.34
C ALA A 37 0.44 4.06 2.45
N PRO A 38 1.02 5.28 2.40
CA PRO A 38 0.51 6.32 1.51
C PRO A 38 0.44 5.81 0.07
N PRO A 39 -0.54 6.28 -0.73
CA PRO A 39 -0.67 5.84 -2.11
C PRO A 39 0.62 6.12 -2.88
N THR A 40 0.96 5.20 -3.78
CA THR A 40 2.12 5.38 -4.66
C THR A 40 1.89 6.63 -5.52
N PRO A 41 2.83 7.57 -5.53
CA PRO A 41 2.72 8.72 -6.41
C PRO A 41 2.72 8.28 -7.88
N PRO A 42 2.11 9.06 -8.79
CA PRO A 42 2.14 8.75 -10.20
C PRO A 42 3.57 8.56 -10.70
N CYS A 43 3.85 7.39 -11.27
CA CYS A 43 5.13 7.07 -11.93
C CYS A 43 4.91 6.06 -13.06
N GLY A 44 5.78 6.07 -14.03
CA GLY A 44 5.68 5.23 -15.22
C GLY A 44 5.29 6.00 -16.48
N PRO A 45 4.88 5.30 -17.56
CA PRO A 45 4.54 5.92 -18.84
C PRO A 45 3.41 6.93 -18.72
N GLY A 46 3.50 8.02 -19.46
CA GLY A 46 2.50 9.09 -19.47
C GLY A 46 2.66 10.14 -18.37
N VAL A 47 3.56 9.96 -17.42
CA VAL A 47 3.96 11.04 -16.51
C VAL A 47 4.78 12.05 -17.31
N THR A 48 4.35 13.29 -17.30
CA THR A 48 4.99 14.37 -18.07
C THR A 48 5.69 15.35 -17.15
N GLY A 49 6.78 15.92 -17.60
CA GLY A 49 7.55 16.93 -16.89
C GLY A 49 8.83 17.28 -17.62
N LYS A 50 9.45 18.38 -17.23
CA LYS A 50 10.74 18.78 -17.78
C LYS A 50 11.79 17.71 -17.41
N ASN A 51 12.54 17.22 -18.40
CA ASN A 51 13.59 16.22 -18.28
C ASN A 51 13.07 14.82 -17.86
N ILE A 52 11.79 14.52 -18.03
CA ILE A 52 11.22 13.19 -17.77
C ILE A 52 11.00 12.45 -19.09
N ALA A 53 11.46 11.19 -19.16
CA ALA A 53 11.16 10.32 -20.28
C ALA A 53 9.70 9.90 -20.28
N SER A 54 8.98 10.13 -21.38
CA SER A 54 7.55 9.80 -21.52
C SER A 54 7.27 8.28 -21.53
N ASP A 55 8.28 7.50 -21.85
CA ASP A 55 8.26 6.04 -21.91
C ASP A 55 8.90 5.38 -20.66
N SER A 56 9.23 6.18 -19.65
CA SER A 56 9.84 5.69 -18.41
C SER A 56 8.99 4.65 -17.74
N ARG A 57 9.62 3.63 -17.19
CA ARG A 57 9.01 2.76 -16.17
C ARG A 57 8.90 3.51 -14.84
N CYS A 58 8.08 2.97 -13.94
CA CYS A 58 8.05 3.41 -12.54
C CYS A 58 9.20 2.75 -11.78
N PHE A 59 10.09 3.53 -11.20
CA PHE A 59 11.20 3.06 -10.37
C PHE A 59 10.93 3.36 -8.90
N GLU A 60 11.27 2.42 -8.01
CA GLU A 60 11.19 2.59 -6.56
C GLU A 60 12.55 2.27 -5.94
N LEU A 61 13.27 3.32 -5.51
CA LEU A 61 14.46 3.18 -4.69
C LEU A 61 14.04 2.97 -3.24
N ARG A 62 14.54 1.92 -2.63
CA ARG A 62 14.25 1.60 -1.22
C ARG A 62 15.52 1.56 -0.41
N THR A 63 15.50 2.26 0.70
CA THR A 63 16.58 2.24 1.69
C THR A 63 16.06 1.55 2.96
N TYR A 64 16.68 0.45 3.31
CA TYR A 64 16.41 -0.29 4.54
C TYR A 64 17.54 -0.04 5.52
N THR A 65 17.21 0.49 6.69
CA THR A 65 18.17 0.61 7.80
C THR A 65 17.75 -0.33 8.91
N VAL A 66 18.60 -1.29 9.25
CA VAL A 66 18.36 -2.21 10.38
C VAL A 66 18.46 -1.44 11.69
N LYS A 67 17.42 -1.59 12.51
CA LYS A 67 17.36 -0.97 13.84
C LYS A 67 18.23 -1.78 14.82
N GLY A 68 19.13 -1.12 15.53
CA GLY A 68 19.99 -1.77 16.52
C GLY A 68 19.25 -2.36 17.74
N GLU A 69 18.01 -1.90 17.97
CA GLU A 69 17.14 -2.32 19.09
C GLU A 69 15.99 -3.19 18.56
N GLY A 70 16.29 -4.35 18.00
CA GLY A 70 15.23 -5.18 17.45
C GLY A 70 15.73 -6.53 16.96
N PRO A 71 14.81 -7.40 16.52
CA PRO A 71 15.21 -8.70 16.01
C PRO A 71 16.02 -8.59 14.72
N GLY A 72 17.04 -9.41 14.60
CA GLY A 72 17.85 -9.60 13.41
C GLY A 72 19.01 -8.62 13.27
N SER A 73 19.75 -8.81 12.20
CA SER A 73 20.93 -8.05 11.85
C SER A 73 20.94 -7.73 10.36
N ILE A 74 21.90 -6.92 9.93
CA ILE A 74 22.12 -6.66 8.49
C ILE A 74 22.47 -7.95 7.75
N ASP A 75 23.23 -8.86 8.34
CA ASP A 75 23.59 -10.14 7.73
C ASP A 75 22.36 -11.04 7.56
N LEU A 76 21.45 -11.07 8.55
CA LEU A 76 20.18 -11.78 8.43
C LEU A 76 19.29 -11.16 7.33
N LEU A 77 19.28 -9.82 7.22
CA LEU A 77 18.58 -9.15 6.13
C LEU A 77 19.14 -9.57 4.77
N HIS A 78 20.46 -9.57 4.59
CA HIS A 78 21.09 -10.03 3.36
C HIS A 78 20.78 -11.51 3.05
N SER A 79 20.83 -12.39 4.05
CA SER A 79 20.45 -13.81 3.89
C SER A 79 18.99 -13.95 3.44
N ARG A 80 18.06 -13.23 4.09
CA ARG A 80 16.66 -13.21 3.70
C ARG A 80 16.43 -12.76 2.25
N PHE A 81 17.16 -11.72 1.80
CA PHE A 81 17.11 -11.28 0.41
C PHE A 81 17.69 -12.31 -0.56
N ARG A 82 18.82 -12.89 -0.23
CA ARG A 82 19.54 -13.85 -1.07
C ARG A 82 18.77 -15.15 -1.26
N GLU A 83 18.21 -15.67 -0.18
CA GLU A 83 17.56 -16.98 -0.16
C GLU A 83 16.08 -16.94 -0.59
N ASN A 84 15.37 -15.86 -0.26
CA ASN A 84 13.92 -15.82 -0.38
C ASN A 84 13.39 -14.58 -1.14
N THR A 85 13.73 -13.36 -0.68
CA THR A 85 13.05 -12.15 -1.14
C THR A 85 13.21 -11.92 -2.63
N ASN A 86 14.42 -12.13 -3.17
CA ASN A 86 14.70 -11.93 -4.60
C ASN A 86 13.83 -12.81 -5.49
N ARG A 87 13.66 -14.06 -5.13
CA ARG A 87 12.81 -15.00 -5.86
C ARG A 87 11.34 -14.60 -5.78
N LEU A 88 10.89 -14.23 -4.59
CA LEU A 88 9.52 -13.80 -4.36
C LEU A 88 9.19 -12.48 -5.05
N PHE A 89 10.11 -11.53 -5.10
CA PHE A 89 9.93 -10.30 -5.89
C PHE A 89 9.66 -10.62 -7.36
N ARG A 90 10.49 -11.49 -7.98
CA ARG A 90 10.28 -11.92 -9.37
C ARG A 90 8.96 -12.66 -9.57
N LYS A 91 8.60 -13.54 -8.62
CA LYS A 91 7.31 -14.27 -8.63
C LYS A 91 6.12 -13.32 -8.74
N HIS A 92 6.20 -12.16 -8.09
CA HIS A 92 5.15 -11.15 -8.08
C HIS A 92 5.36 -10.00 -9.08
N GLY A 93 6.17 -10.23 -10.12
CA GLY A 93 6.32 -9.28 -11.23
C GLY A 93 7.17 -8.05 -10.95
N MET A 94 7.92 -8.01 -9.84
CA MET A 94 8.86 -6.93 -9.57
C MET A 94 10.16 -7.15 -10.35
N THR A 95 10.59 -6.16 -11.12
CA THR A 95 11.89 -6.20 -11.78
C THR A 95 12.95 -5.65 -10.83
N ILE A 96 13.92 -6.49 -10.49
CA ILE A 96 15.08 -6.10 -9.68
C ILE A 96 16.11 -5.43 -10.58
N VAL A 97 16.43 -4.16 -10.30
CA VAL A 97 17.51 -3.45 -11.00
C VAL A 97 18.84 -3.71 -10.32
N GLY A 98 18.88 -3.65 -8.99
CA GLY A 98 20.10 -3.96 -8.23
C GLY A 98 19.94 -3.77 -6.72
N PHE A 99 21.00 -4.20 -6.00
CA PHE A 99 21.17 -4.05 -4.56
C PHE A 99 22.54 -3.46 -4.28
N TRP A 100 22.61 -2.58 -3.28
CA TRP A 100 23.85 -1.92 -2.88
C TRP A 100 23.99 -1.90 -1.35
N GLN A 101 25.20 -2.15 -0.88
CA GLN A 101 25.63 -1.88 0.48
C GLN A 101 26.41 -0.56 0.47
N PRO A 102 25.97 0.49 1.19
CA PRO A 102 26.75 1.71 1.31
C PRO A 102 28.12 1.45 1.97
N LEU A 103 29.15 2.13 1.47
CA LEU A 103 30.49 2.05 2.03
C LEU A 103 30.85 3.24 2.93
N ASN A 104 29.95 4.20 3.07
CA ASN A 104 30.12 5.36 3.93
C ASN A 104 30.08 4.96 5.41
N PRO A 105 31.00 5.49 6.26
CA PRO A 105 30.96 5.25 7.70
C PRO A 105 29.57 5.59 8.31
N GLY A 106 29.11 4.74 9.23
CA GLY A 106 27.79 4.88 9.86
C GLY A 106 26.61 4.40 9.01
N LYS A 107 26.85 3.75 7.86
CA LYS A 107 25.85 3.15 6.99
C LYS A 107 25.96 1.62 6.88
N GLU A 108 26.69 1.01 7.77
CA GLU A 108 26.95 -0.43 7.77
C GLU A 108 25.68 -1.27 7.90
N ASN A 109 24.66 -0.73 8.57
CA ASN A 109 23.36 -1.37 8.77
C ASN A 109 22.33 -1.03 7.68
N THR A 110 22.78 -0.61 6.50
CA THR A 110 21.89 -0.11 5.44
C THR A 110 21.97 -0.97 4.18
N LEU A 111 20.83 -1.40 3.66
CA LEU A 111 20.68 -2.01 2.35
C LEU A 111 19.86 -1.08 1.45
N ILE A 112 20.39 -0.75 0.28
CA ILE A 112 19.71 0.02 -0.74
C ILE A 112 19.39 -0.90 -1.92
N TYR A 113 18.17 -0.79 -2.47
CA TYR A 113 17.85 -1.51 -3.68
C TYR A 113 16.86 -0.74 -4.56
N LEU A 114 16.90 -1.02 -5.85
CA LEU A 114 16.07 -0.40 -6.85
C LEU A 114 15.21 -1.46 -7.54
N LEU A 115 13.91 -1.22 -7.53
CA LEU A 115 12.94 -2.02 -8.27
C LEU A 115 12.35 -1.18 -9.41
N ALA A 116 11.90 -1.87 -10.45
CA ALA A 116 11.19 -1.25 -11.56
C ALA A 116 9.89 -2.00 -11.86
N TYR A 117 8.86 -1.23 -12.21
CA TYR A 117 7.52 -1.69 -12.54
C TYR A 117 7.06 -1.05 -13.83
N LYS A 118 6.05 -1.62 -14.46
CA LYS A 118 5.43 -0.99 -15.63
C LYS A 118 4.93 0.43 -15.32
N ASP A 119 4.19 0.56 -14.23
CA ASP A 119 3.57 1.81 -13.76
C ASP A 119 3.26 1.70 -12.25
N ALA A 120 2.68 2.76 -11.66
CA ALA A 120 2.28 2.79 -10.25
C ALA A 120 1.26 1.70 -9.90
N ALA A 121 0.28 1.42 -10.76
CA ALA A 121 -0.73 0.41 -10.52
C ALA A 121 -0.13 -1.00 -10.48
N ALA A 122 0.78 -1.30 -11.40
CA ALA A 122 1.53 -2.56 -11.42
C ALA A 122 2.39 -2.73 -10.15
N ARG A 123 2.99 -1.64 -9.67
CA ARG A 123 3.73 -1.62 -8.39
C ARG A 123 2.82 -2.00 -7.23
N ASP A 124 1.67 -1.36 -7.11
CA ASP A 124 0.74 -1.60 -5.99
C ASP A 124 0.18 -3.02 -6.01
N ALA A 125 -0.17 -3.53 -7.19
CA ALA A 125 -0.61 -4.92 -7.36
C ALA A 125 0.49 -5.92 -6.94
N ALA A 126 1.73 -5.71 -7.38
CA ALA A 126 2.88 -6.56 -7.06
C ALA A 126 3.15 -6.61 -5.54
N TRP A 127 3.16 -5.45 -4.88
CA TRP A 127 3.36 -5.40 -3.43
C TRP A 127 2.21 -6.01 -2.64
N ASN A 128 0.96 -5.83 -3.09
CA ASN A 128 -0.18 -6.46 -2.43
C ASN A 128 -0.09 -7.99 -2.52
N ALA A 129 0.19 -8.53 -3.72
CA ALA A 129 0.38 -9.95 -3.92
C ALA A 129 1.56 -10.53 -3.12
N PHE A 130 2.69 -9.82 -3.09
CA PHE A 130 3.87 -10.20 -2.31
C PHE A 130 3.59 -10.25 -0.81
N ARG A 131 2.95 -9.22 -0.24
CA ARG A 131 2.70 -9.15 1.21
C ARG A 131 1.71 -10.21 1.69
N THR A 132 0.81 -10.67 0.84
CA THR A 132 -0.19 -11.70 1.15
C THR A 132 0.24 -13.11 0.76
N ASP A 133 1.43 -13.27 0.16
CA ASP A 133 1.98 -14.57 -0.19
C ASP A 133 2.27 -15.39 1.08
N PRO A 134 1.69 -16.59 1.24
CA PRO A 134 1.92 -17.44 2.41
C PRO A 134 3.40 -17.78 2.64
N GLU A 135 4.16 -17.92 1.57
CA GLU A 135 5.61 -18.17 1.66
C GLU A 135 6.35 -16.96 2.23
N TRP A 136 6.00 -15.74 1.78
CA TRP A 136 6.55 -14.52 2.35
C TRP A 136 6.20 -14.37 3.83
N MET A 137 4.96 -14.64 4.20
CA MET A 137 4.50 -14.57 5.60
C MET A 137 5.30 -15.51 6.50
N LYS A 138 5.63 -16.72 6.02
CA LYS A 138 6.51 -17.67 6.71
C LYS A 138 7.93 -17.11 6.86
N VAL A 139 8.52 -16.64 5.76
CA VAL A 139 9.87 -16.06 5.76
C VAL A 139 10.00 -14.91 6.75
N VAL A 140 9.05 -13.97 6.76
CA VAL A 140 9.07 -12.83 7.71
C VAL A 140 8.97 -13.28 9.15
N LYS A 141 8.23 -14.34 9.43
CA LYS A 141 8.10 -14.89 10.78
C LYS A 141 9.39 -15.58 11.25
N GLU A 142 10.07 -16.31 10.35
CA GLU A 142 11.29 -17.05 10.66
C GLU A 142 12.55 -16.20 10.64
N MET A 143 12.61 -15.22 9.74
CA MET A 143 13.76 -14.33 9.54
C MET A 143 13.39 -12.89 9.85
N GLN A 144 12.99 -12.62 11.09
CA GLN A 144 12.58 -11.29 11.53
C GLN A 144 13.76 -10.33 11.55
N VAL A 145 13.61 -9.19 10.91
CA VAL A 145 14.56 -8.08 10.97
C VAL A 145 13.79 -6.77 11.11
N GLY A 146 14.03 -6.07 12.21
CA GLY A 146 13.49 -4.74 12.43
C GLY A 146 14.16 -3.72 11.50
N THR A 147 13.42 -3.14 10.59
CA THR A 147 13.95 -2.15 9.64
C THR A 147 13.15 -0.86 9.66
N ALA A 148 13.84 0.29 9.55
CA ALA A 148 13.25 1.51 9.02
C ALA A 148 13.32 1.44 7.49
N VAL A 149 12.26 1.87 6.80
CA VAL A 149 12.18 1.79 5.34
C VAL A 149 11.81 3.17 4.79
N GLU A 150 12.66 3.64 3.89
CA GLU A 150 12.39 4.83 3.07
C GLU A 150 12.20 4.41 1.62
N SER A 151 11.28 5.06 0.91
CA SER A 151 11.01 4.81 -0.50
C SER A 151 10.99 6.11 -1.28
N VAL A 152 11.69 6.14 -2.41
CA VAL A 152 11.67 7.25 -3.38
C VAL A 152 11.18 6.71 -4.71
N PHE A 153 10.12 7.34 -5.25
CA PHE A 153 9.57 6.98 -6.55
C PHE A 153 10.15 7.91 -7.62
N MET A 154 10.48 7.34 -8.77
CA MET A 154 11.20 8.05 -9.83
C MET A 154 10.72 7.61 -11.20
N ASN A 155 10.74 8.56 -12.14
CA ASN A 155 10.82 8.29 -13.57
C ASN A 155 12.24 8.54 -14.05
N SER A 156 12.65 7.86 -15.09
CA SER A 156 13.91 8.14 -15.78
C SER A 156 13.89 9.53 -16.40
N THR A 157 15.06 10.12 -16.48
CA THR A 157 15.23 11.33 -17.30
C THR A 157 15.22 10.99 -18.79
N ASP A 158 14.89 11.97 -19.64
CA ASP A 158 14.86 11.82 -21.11
C ASP A 158 16.22 11.49 -21.70
N TYR A 159 17.30 11.85 -21.03
CA TYR A 159 18.70 11.56 -21.38
C TYR A 159 19.28 10.33 -20.64
N GLY A 160 18.54 9.73 -19.70
CA GLY A 160 19.00 8.57 -18.95
C GLY A 160 18.94 7.27 -19.77
N PRO A 161 19.85 6.30 -19.53
CA PRO A 161 19.89 5.04 -20.29
C PRO A 161 18.80 4.05 -19.88
N MET A 162 18.25 4.17 -18.70
CA MET A 162 17.17 3.31 -18.22
C MET A 162 15.80 3.95 -18.52
N LYS A 163 14.91 3.15 -19.08
CA LYS A 163 13.53 3.53 -19.36
C LYS A 163 12.56 2.55 -18.72
#